data_b2a279aa862beb245433c972aaa7b2a2
#
_entry.id   b2a279aa862beb245433c972aaa7b2a2
#
_cell.length_a   1.000
_cell.length_b   1.000
_cell.length_c   1.000
_cell.angle_alpha   90.00
_cell.angle_beta   90.00
_cell.angle_gamma   90.00
#
_symmetry.space_group_name_H-M   'P 1'
#
loop_
_entity.id
_entity.type
_entity.pdbx_description
1 polymer ?
#
loop_
_entity_poly.entity_id
_entity_poly.type
_entity_poly.pdbx_seq_one_letter_code
_entity_poly.pdbx_strand_id
1 'polypeptide(L)'
;MATTPLAERLRPQHLDDYIGQEHLVGNKGVFRKFFETGNVPSFILWGPPGVGKTTLAKIVASQLDRPFFTLSAVTSGVKDVRDVIESAKRQRFFDQRPPFLFIDEIHRFNKSQQDSLLGAVEQGVFTLIGATTENPSFEVISPLLSRCQVYILKALEDSDLQRLLERALTVDEELKKREIEVVETGALFRFSGGDARKLLNILDIVVGATDGKVVITDKYVTECLQQNIALYDKKAEMTS
;
A
#
# COMPACT_ATOMS: atom_id res chain seq x y z
N MET A 1 -22.30 12.49 4.19
CA MET A 1 -21.30 11.52 4.65
C MET A 1 -20.18 11.47 3.61
N ALA A 2 -18.92 11.61 4.04
CA ALA A 2 -17.77 11.47 3.13
C ALA A 2 -17.72 10.04 2.61
N THR A 3 -17.69 9.88 1.29
CA THR A 3 -17.57 8.56 0.63
C THR A 3 -16.15 8.03 0.86
N THR A 4 -16.01 6.72 1.10
CA THR A 4 -14.70 6.08 1.17
C THR A 4 -13.94 6.33 -0.12
N PRO A 5 -12.66 6.71 -0.06
CA PRO A 5 -11.86 6.93 -1.27
C PRO A 5 -11.82 5.70 -2.17
N LEU A 6 -11.78 5.93 -3.48
CA LEU A 6 -11.74 4.86 -4.48
C LEU A 6 -10.58 3.88 -4.26
N ALA A 7 -9.42 4.38 -3.86
CA ALA A 7 -8.26 3.55 -3.57
C ALA A 7 -8.53 2.51 -2.46
N GLU A 8 -9.30 2.86 -1.44
CA GLU A 8 -9.70 1.93 -0.39
C GLU A 8 -10.79 0.96 -0.85
N ARG A 9 -11.78 1.46 -1.60
CA ARG A 9 -12.86 0.61 -2.13
C ARG A 9 -12.34 -0.48 -3.06
N LEU A 10 -11.30 -0.18 -3.84
CA LEU A 10 -10.71 -1.08 -4.82
C LEU A 10 -9.52 -1.89 -4.31
N ARG A 11 -9.15 -1.75 -3.04
CA ARG A 11 -8.00 -2.49 -2.50
C ARG A 11 -8.18 -3.99 -2.71
N PRO A 12 -7.25 -4.67 -3.42
CA PRO A 12 -7.34 -6.10 -3.64
C PRO A 12 -7.30 -6.89 -2.33
N GLN A 13 -8.10 -7.94 -2.24
CA GLN A 13 -8.13 -8.85 -1.10
C GLN A 13 -7.44 -10.18 -1.41
N HIS A 14 -7.21 -10.48 -2.69
CA HIS A 14 -6.57 -11.68 -3.17
C HIS A 14 -5.40 -11.35 -4.09
N LEU A 15 -4.40 -12.21 -4.11
CA LEU A 15 -3.21 -12.03 -4.93
C LEU A 15 -3.55 -11.99 -6.44
N ASP A 16 -4.59 -12.70 -6.87
CA ASP A 16 -5.04 -12.71 -8.26
C ASP A 16 -5.54 -11.34 -8.76
N ASP A 17 -6.04 -10.50 -7.84
CA ASP A 17 -6.50 -9.14 -8.14
C ASP A 17 -5.40 -8.08 -7.97
N TYR A 18 -4.25 -8.48 -7.48
CA TYR A 18 -3.10 -7.60 -7.28
C TYR A 18 -2.43 -7.29 -8.61
N ILE A 19 -2.23 -6.01 -8.91
CA ILE A 19 -1.71 -5.53 -10.17
C ILE A 19 -0.24 -5.15 -10.03
N GLY A 20 0.57 -5.58 -11.00
CA GLY A 20 2.01 -5.32 -11.03
C GLY A 20 2.83 -6.31 -10.21
N GLN A 21 4.12 -6.07 -10.11
CA GLN A 21 5.08 -6.85 -9.33
C GLN A 21 5.13 -8.34 -9.71
N GLU A 22 5.03 -8.67 -10.99
CA GLU A 22 4.99 -10.05 -11.49
C GLU A 22 6.18 -10.89 -11.01
N HIS A 23 7.35 -10.27 -10.84
CA HIS A 23 8.54 -10.95 -10.34
C HIS A 23 8.37 -11.49 -8.92
N LEU A 24 7.45 -10.91 -8.12
CA LEU A 24 7.16 -11.33 -6.75
C LEU A 24 5.88 -12.16 -6.65
N VAL A 25 4.84 -11.75 -7.35
CA VAL A 25 3.48 -12.30 -7.18
C VAL A 25 3.03 -13.21 -8.33
N GLY A 26 3.77 -13.27 -9.42
CA GLY A 26 3.49 -14.17 -10.53
C GLY A 26 3.57 -15.65 -10.12
N ASN A 27 3.21 -16.55 -11.00
CA ASN A 27 3.10 -17.98 -10.71
C ASN A 27 4.40 -18.61 -10.17
N LYS A 28 5.55 -18.07 -10.54
CA LYS A 28 6.88 -18.50 -10.05
C LYS A 28 7.44 -17.57 -8.96
N GLY A 29 6.66 -16.58 -8.53
CA GLY A 29 7.07 -15.60 -7.55
C GLY A 29 7.09 -16.16 -6.13
N VAL A 30 7.92 -15.54 -5.27
CA VAL A 30 8.12 -15.97 -3.88
C VAL A 30 6.84 -15.93 -3.04
N PHE A 31 5.93 -15.00 -3.31
CA PHE A 31 4.69 -14.89 -2.52
C PHE A 31 3.74 -16.06 -2.73
N ARG A 32 3.72 -16.65 -3.93
CA ARG A 32 2.95 -17.88 -4.18
C ARG A 32 3.48 -19.05 -3.33
N LYS A 33 4.78 -19.13 -3.15
CA LYS A 33 5.42 -20.15 -2.29
C LYS A 33 5.04 -19.98 -0.83
N PHE A 34 4.91 -18.74 -0.35
CA PHE A 34 4.46 -18.49 1.02
C PHE A 34 3.07 -19.09 1.28
N PHE A 35 2.17 -18.97 0.31
CA PHE A 35 0.81 -19.53 0.45
C PHE A 35 0.80 -21.06 0.33
N GLU A 36 1.65 -21.64 -0.49
CA GLU A 36 1.77 -23.09 -0.65
C GLU A 36 2.34 -23.76 0.60
N THR A 37 3.36 -23.17 1.20
CA THR A 37 4.09 -23.74 2.35
C THR A 37 3.58 -23.28 3.70
N GLY A 38 2.94 -22.13 3.77
CA GLY A 38 2.59 -21.46 5.03
C GLY A 38 3.78 -20.83 5.75
N ASN A 39 4.98 -20.96 5.21
CA ASN A 39 6.22 -20.45 5.81
C ASN A 39 6.56 -19.09 5.23
N VAL A 40 6.50 -18.06 6.07
CA VAL A 40 6.82 -16.69 5.69
C VAL A 40 7.94 -16.17 6.59
N PRO A 41 9.10 -15.81 6.03
CA PRO A 41 10.13 -15.12 6.81
C PRO A 41 9.70 -13.69 7.11
N SER A 42 10.35 -13.02 8.05
CA SER A 42 10.27 -11.57 8.14
C SER A 42 10.85 -10.93 6.87
N PHE A 43 10.22 -9.90 6.36
CA PHE A 43 10.67 -9.26 5.12
C PHE A 43 10.38 -7.77 5.10
N ILE A 44 11.12 -7.08 4.22
CA ILE A 44 10.99 -5.65 3.98
C ILE A 44 10.61 -5.45 2.52
N LEU A 45 9.55 -4.68 2.30
CA LEU A 45 9.10 -4.24 0.98
C LEU A 45 9.69 -2.86 0.70
N TRP A 46 10.58 -2.79 -0.28
CA TRP A 46 11.24 -1.56 -0.67
C TRP A 46 10.80 -1.13 -2.06
N GLY A 47 10.26 0.06 -2.16
CA GLY A 47 9.83 0.62 -3.43
C GLY A 47 9.18 1.98 -3.30
N PRO A 48 8.90 2.65 -4.44
CA PRO A 48 8.27 3.96 -4.44
C PRO A 48 6.87 3.92 -3.81
N PRO A 49 6.30 5.08 -3.45
CA PRO A 49 4.95 5.11 -2.91
C PRO A 49 3.92 4.65 -3.94
N GLY A 50 2.80 4.12 -3.45
CA GLY A 50 1.64 3.78 -4.27
C GLY A 50 1.80 2.56 -5.18
N VAL A 51 2.75 1.66 -4.90
CA VAL A 51 2.97 0.44 -5.69
C VAL A 51 2.37 -0.82 -5.07
N GLY A 52 1.67 -0.68 -3.93
CA GLY A 52 0.93 -1.78 -3.30
C GLY A 52 1.62 -2.48 -2.13
N LYS A 53 2.58 -1.85 -1.44
CA LYS A 53 3.27 -2.46 -0.29
C LYS A 53 2.31 -2.84 0.83
N THR A 54 1.48 -1.91 1.28
CA THR A 54 0.49 -2.17 2.33
C THR A 54 -0.54 -3.22 1.91
N THR A 55 -1.01 -3.13 0.69
CA THR A 55 -1.97 -4.09 0.12
C THR A 55 -1.39 -5.49 0.10
N LEU A 56 -0.14 -5.65 -0.34
CA LEU A 56 0.52 -6.95 -0.37
C LEU A 56 0.67 -7.55 1.03
N ALA A 57 1.05 -6.74 2.02
CA ALA A 57 1.14 -7.19 3.41
C ALA A 57 -0.21 -7.69 3.94
N LYS A 58 -1.28 -6.97 3.68
CA LYS A 58 -2.64 -7.35 4.10
C LYS A 58 -3.11 -8.64 3.42
N ILE A 59 -2.81 -8.82 2.13
CA ILE A 59 -3.13 -10.05 1.40
C ILE A 59 -2.43 -11.25 2.03
N VAL A 60 -1.14 -11.13 2.33
CA VAL A 60 -0.36 -12.22 2.96
C VAL A 60 -0.99 -12.64 4.28
N ALA A 61 -1.30 -11.69 5.16
CA ALA A 61 -1.90 -11.97 6.45
C ALA A 61 -3.29 -12.63 6.32
N SER A 62 -4.12 -12.10 5.45
CA SER A 62 -5.49 -12.59 5.23
C SER A 62 -5.50 -13.99 4.62
N GLN A 63 -4.69 -14.26 3.61
CA GLN A 63 -4.65 -15.59 2.96
C GLN A 63 -4.07 -16.68 3.88
N LEU A 64 -3.19 -16.32 4.79
CA LEU A 64 -2.64 -17.25 5.78
C LEU A 64 -3.44 -17.30 7.07
N ASP A 65 -4.52 -16.52 7.17
CA ASP A 65 -5.41 -16.46 8.33
C ASP A 65 -4.64 -16.24 9.63
N ARG A 66 -3.73 -15.26 9.61
CA ARG A 66 -2.92 -14.86 10.76
C ARG A 66 -3.27 -13.44 11.20
N PRO A 67 -3.29 -13.16 12.51
CA PRO A 67 -3.54 -11.80 13.02
C PRO A 67 -2.57 -10.79 12.43
N PHE A 68 -3.05 -9.56 12.22
CA PHE A 68 -2.32 -8.49 11.59
C PHE A 68 -2.31 -7.24 12.49
N PHE A 69 -1.14 -6.91 13.00
CA PHE A 69 -0.91 -5.68 13.77
C PHE A 69 -0.22 -4.66 12.89
N THR A 70 -0.53 -3.39 13.10
CA THR A 70 0.09 -2.30 12.34
C THR A 70 0.70 -1.26 13.26
N LEU A 71 1.85 -0.72 12.85
CA LEU A 71 2.47 0.46 13.44
C LEU A 71 2.88 1.42 12.33
N SER A 72 2.62 2.71 12.52
CA SER A 72 3.19 3.74 11.68
C SER A 72 4.44 4.28 12.38
N ALA A 73 5.58 4.20 11.70
CA ALA A 73 6.84 4.72 12.24
C ALA A 73 6.82 6.25 12.42
N VAL A 74 5.94 6.95 11.72
CA VAL A 74 5.77 8.41 11.84
C VAL A 74 5.13 8.81 13.16
N THR A 75 4.15 8.02 13.64
CA THR A 75 3.34 8.36 14.82
C THR A 75 3.61 7.50 16.04
N SER A 76 4.34 6.40 15.89
CA SER A 76 4.58 5.43 16.97
C SER A 76 5.87 5.71 17.71
N GLY A 77 5.82 5.64 19.05
CA GLY A 77 6.99 5.68 19.93
C GLY A 77 7.42 4.29 20.40
N VAL A 78 8.46 4.23 21.25
CA VAL A 78 8.93 3.00 21.86
C VAL A 78 7.84 2.29 22.66
N LYS A 79 7.00 3.07 23.35
CA LYS A 79 5.86 2.51 24.10
C LYS A 79 4.89 1.74 23.20
N ASP A 80 4.56 2.31 22.03
CA ASP A 80 3.65 1.67 21.07
C ASP A 80 4.22 0.36 20.57
N VAL A 81 5.52 0.32 20.30
CA VAL A 81 6.25 -0.91 19.93
C VAL A 81 6.14 -1.96 21.03
N ARG A 82 6.36 -1.59 22.29
CA ARG A 82 6.27 -2.49 23.45
C ARG A 82 4.83 -3.03 23.62
N ASP A 83 3.83 -2.17 23.47
CA ASP A 83 2.41 -2.55 23.60
C ASP A 83 2.03 -3.57 22.53
N VAL A 84 2.49 -3.41 21.30
CA VAL A 84 2.26 -4.38 20.22
C VAL A 84 2.98 -5.70 20.50
N ILE A 85 4.21 -5.67 21.00
CA ILE A 85 4.96 -6.89 21.39
C ILE A 85 4.20 -7.67 22.46
N GLU A 86 3.69 -6.99 23.48
CA GLU A 86 2.90 -7.62 24.55
C GLU A 86 1.57 -8.18 24.01
N SER A 87 0.90 -7.47 23.12
CA SER A 87 -0.31 -7.95 22.46
C SER A 87 -0.04 -9.20 21.61
N ALA A 88 1.06 -9.21 20.87
CA ALA A 88 1.48 -10.36 20.07
C ALA A 88 1.81 -11.58 20.93
N LYS A 89 2.48 -11.40 22.06
CA LYS A 89 2.77 -12.47 23.02
C LYS A 89 1.49 -13.07 23.59
N ARG A 90 0.48 -12.23 23.95
CA ARG A 90 -0.81 -12.70 24.41
C ARG A 90 -1.56 -13.47 23.32
N GLN A 91 -1.52 -12.99 22.09
CA GLN A 91 -2.15 -13.65 20.94
C GLN A 91 -1.56 -15.05 20.71
N ARG A 92 -0.24 -15.21 20.84
CA ARG A 92 0.43 -16.51 20.68
C ARG A 92 0.06 -17.53 21.74
N PHE A 93 -0.43 -17.11 22.87
CA PHE A 93 -0.95 -18.03 23.89
C PHE A 93 -2.20 -18.76 23.38
N PHE A 94 -3.01 -18.12 22.56
CA PHE A 94 -4.25 -18.69 22.00
C PHE A 94 -4.07 -19.26 20.59
N ASP A 95 -3.15 -18.73 19.81
CA ASP A 95 -2.82 -19.21 18.46
C ASP A 95 -1.30 -19.40 18.36
N GLN A 96 -0.88 -20.62 18.04
CA GLN A 96 0.55 -20.98 17.96
C GLN A 96 1.26 -20.32 16.78
N ARG A 97 0.53 -19.86 15.77
CA ARG A 97 1.11 -19.17 14.63
C ARG A 97 1.42 -17.70 15.00
N PRO A 98 2.64 -17.22 14.73
CA PRO A 98 2.96 -15.83 15.04
C PRO A 98 2.10 -14.88 14.21
N PRO A 99 1.58 -13.79 14.81
CA PRO A 99 0.91 -12.75 14.04
C PRO A 99 1.91 -12.02 13.15
N PHE A 100 1.39 -11.30 12.16
CA PHE A 100 2.18 -10.34 11.37
C PHE A 100 2.18 -8.99 12.07
N LEU A 101 3.33 -8.35 12.10
CA LEU A 101 3.45 -6.93 12.45
C LEU A 101 3.89 -6.16 11.20
N PHE A 102 3.02 -5.31 10.70
CA PHE A 102 3.32 -4.41 9.58
C PHE A 102 3.76 -3.05 10.10
N ILE A 103 4.93 -2.60 9.66
CA ILE A 103 5.47 -1.27 9.99
C ILE A 103 5.63 -0.49 8.70
N ASP A 104 4.76 0.51 8.52
CA ASP A 104 4.86 1.43 7.40
C ASP A 104 5.95 2.47 7.67
N GLU A 105 6.69 2.82 6.64
CA GLU A 105 7.82 3.74 6.71
C GLU A 105 8.86 3.39 7.80
N ILE A 106 9.26 2.13 7.87
CA ILE A 106 10.19 1.60 8.89
C ILE A 106 11.49 2.40 8.98
N HIS A 107 11.90 3.06 7.88
CA HIS A 107 13.08 3.94 7.84
C HIS A 107 12.99 5.13 8.80
N ARG A 108 11.80 5.48 9.27
CA ARG A 108 11.60 6.55 10.24
C ARG A 108 11.73 6.10 11.70
N PHE A 109 11.84 4.82 11.94
CA PHE A 109 12.19 4.33 13.27
C PHE A 109 13.64 4.64 13.59
N ASN A 110 13.89 5.18 14.79
CA ASN A 110 15.23 5.38 15.30
C ASN A 110 15.84 4.03 15.74
N LYS A 111 17.12 4.07 16.11
CA LYS A 111 17.85 2.88 16.53
C LYS A 111 17.20 2.19 17.74
N SER A 112 16.77 2.95 18.76
CA SER A 112 16.13 2.38 19.95
C SER A 112 14.82 1.66 19.64
N GLN A 113 14.02 2.20 18.73
CA GLN A 113 12.80 1.55 18.27
C GLN A 113 13.10 0.27 17.50
N GLN A 114 14.09 0.28 16.63
CA GLN A 114 14.53 -0.90 15.89
C GLN A 114 15.13 -1.96 16.81
N ASP A 115 15.91 -1.57 17.79
CA ASP A 115 16.46 -2.49 18.82
C ASP A 115 15.33 -3.17 19.60
N SER A 116 14.24 -2.46 19.89
CA SER A 116 13.08 -3.03 20.57
C SER A 116 12.37 -4.11 19.75
N LEU A 117 12.37 -3.97 18.42
CA LEU A 117 11.80 -4.97 17.49
C LEU A 117 12.70 -6.21 17.40
N LEU A 118 14.01 -6.04 17.46
CA LEU A 118 14.97 -7.08 17.17
C LEU A 118 14.77 -8.33 18.04
N GLY A 119 14.63 -8.16 19.34
CA GLY A 119 14.42 -9.26 20.26
C GLY A 119 13.15 -10.05 19.97
N ALA A 120 12.07 -9.36 19.65
CA ALA A 120 10.78 -9.98 19.32
C ALA A 120 10.84 -10.75 17.98
N VAL A 121 11.55 -10.22 17.00
CA VAL A 121 11.78 -10.92 15.72
C VAL A 121 12.62 -12.18 15.93
N GLU A 122 13.69 -12.08 16.72
CA GLU A 122 14.56 -13.22 17.04
C GLU A 122 13.83 -14.34 17.79
N GLN A 123 12.94 -13.98 18.70
CA GLN A 123 12.14 -14.93 19.47
C GLN A 123 10.91 -15.46 18.72
N GLY A 124 10.66 -14.97 17.51
CA GLY A 124 9.50 -15.37 16.72
C GLY A 124 8.16 -14.96 17.34
N VAL A 125 8.13 -13.86 18.10
CA VAL A 125 6.89 -13.31 18.69
C VAL A 125 5.92 -12.90 17.60
N PHE A 126 6.43 -12.32 16.54
CA PHE A 126 5.69 -11.98 15.31
C PHE A 126 6.59 -12.17 14.09
N THR A 127 5.97 -12.22 12.92
CA THR A 127 6.65 -12.10 11.63
C THR A 127 6.58 -10.63 11.20
N LEU A 128 7.73 -10.00 11.01
CA LEU A 128 7.81 -8.58 10.63
C LEU A 128 7.60 -8.41 9.13
N ILE A 129 6.76 -7.45 8.76
CA ILE A 129 6.66 -6.91 7.40
C ILE A 129 6.95 -5.41 7.48
N GLY A 130 8.12 -5.00 7.03
CA GLY A 130 8.47 -3.59 6.93
C GLY A 130 8.17 -3.05 5.54
N ALA A 131 7.78 -1.80 5.44
CA ALA A 131 7.63 -1.10 4.17
C ALA A 131 8.44 0.19 4.20
N THR A 132 9.13 0.50 3.12
CA THR A 132 9.98 1.68 3.02
C THR A 132 10.12 2.16 1.57
N THR A 133 10.25 3.47 1.40
CA THR A 133 10.66 4.09 0.15
C THR A 133 12.19 4.27 0.06
N GLU A 134 12.89 4.10 1.18
CA GLU A 134 14.33 4.32 1.31
C GLU A 134 15.10 3.01 1.28
N ASN A 135 16.39 3.06 0.91
CA ASN A 135 17.21 1.86 0.86
C ASN A 135 17.40 1.26 2.27
N PRO A 136 16.91 0.06 2.54
CA PRO A 136 17.00 -0.56 3.88
C PRO A 136 18.43 -0.75 4.36
N SER A 137 19.40 -0.88 3.47
CA SER A 137 20.81 -1.03 3.84
C SER A 137 21.36 0.16 4.62
N PHE A 138 20.77 1.35 4.45
CA PHE A 138 21.19 2.56 5.14
C PHE A 138 20.29 2.92 6.33
N GLU A 139 19.04 2.46 6.32
CA GLU A 139 18.02 2.91 7.25
C GLU A 139 17.65 1.89 8.32
N VAL A 140 17.89 0.61 8.06
CA VAL A 140 17.61 -0.48 9.00
C VAL A 140 18.90 -0.98 9.61
N ILE A 141 18.93 -1.14 10.94
CA ILE A 141 20.11 -1.64 11.64
C ILE A 141 20.50 -3.04 11.12
N SER A 142 21.78 -3.30 11.00
CA SER A 142 22.31 -4.55 10.42
C SER A 142 21.79 -5.82 11.10
N PRO A 143 21.68 -5.90 12.44
CA PRO A 143 21.15 -7.09 13.09
C PRO A 143 19.69 -7.39 12.71
N LEU A 144 18.85 -6.36 12.54
CA LEU A 144 17.46 -6.53 12.13
C LEU A 144 17.39 -6.89 10.65
N LEU A 145 18.13 -6.19 9.81
CA LEU A 145 18.16 -6.42 8.36
C LEU A 145 18.62 -7.85 8.02
N SER A 146 19.61 -8.40 8.76
CA SER A 146 20.12 -9.75 8.54
C SER A 146 19.08 -10.86 8.83
N ARG A 147 18.02 -10.53 9.55
CA ARG A 147 16.91 -11.44 9.86
C ARG A 147 15.72 -11.29 8.93
N CYS A 148 15.82 -10.42 7.94
CA CYS A 148 14.75 -10.14 6.98
C CYS A 148 15.19 -10.48 5.56
N GLN A 149 14.24 -10.85 4.74
CA GLN A 149 14.41 -10.82 3.29
C GLN A 149 14.01 -9.42 2.79
N VAL A 150 14.64 -8.93 1.74
CA VAL A 150 14.28 -7.65 1.12
C VAL A 150 13.71 -7.94 -0.26
N TYR A 151 12.51 -7.44 -0.51
CA TYR A 151 11.84 -7.55 -1.81
C TYR A 151 11.66 -6.15 -2.39
N ILE A 152 12.09 -5.98 -3.64
CA ILE A 152 12.03 -4.70 -4.33
C ILE A 152 10.76 -4.64 -5.16
N LEU A 153 9.94 -3.60 -4.91
CA LEU A 153 8.78 -3.28 -5.72
C LEU A 153 9.14 -2.14 -6.69
N LYS A 154 8.62 -2.23 -7.89
CA LYS A 154 8.88 -1.26 -8.96
C LYS A 154 7.69 -0.33 -9.15
N ALA A 155 7.95 0.88 -9.64
CA ALA A 155 6.89 1.75 -10.13
C ALA A 155 6.01 0.99 -11.14
N LEU A 156 4.71 1.26 -11.11
CA LEU A 156 3.79 0.62 -12.05
C LEU A 156 4.05 1.16 -13.47
N GLU A 157 4.04 0.25 -14.42
CA GLU A 157 4.14 0.58 -15.84
C GLU A 157 2.78 1.01 -16.40
N ASP A 158 2.77 1.63 -17.57
CA ASP A 158 1.51 2.07 -18.20
C ASP A 158 0.54 0.90 -18.43
N SER A 159 1.04 -0.29 -18.73
CA SER A 159 0.21 -1.49 -18.83
C SER A 159 -0.47 -1.87 -17.52
N ASP A 160 0.22 -1.68 -16.40
CA ASP A 160 -0.34 -1.91 -15.06
C ASP A 160 -1.40 -0.85 -14.73
N LEU A 161 -1.13 0.42 -15.04
CA LEU A 161 -2.05 1.52 -14.84
C LEU A 161 -3.32 1.34 -15.70
N GLN A 162 -3.16 0.84 -16.93
CA GLN A 162 -4.30 0.52 -17.79
C GLN A 162 -5.19 -0.57 -17.18
N ARG A 163 -4.58 -1.64 -16.66
CA ARG A 163 -5.34 -2.71 -15.96
C ARG A 163 -6.03 -2.17 -14.71
N LEU A 164 -5.40 -1.29 -13.97
CA LEU A 164 -5.97 -0.66 -12.78
C LEU A 164 -7.17 0.22 -13.15
N LEU A 165 -7.05 1.00 -14.22
CA LEU A 165 -8.14 1.83 -14.74
C LEU A 165 -9.34 0.97 -15.15
N GLU A 166 -9.11 -0.10 -15.91
CA GLU A 166 -10.15 -1.03 -16.33
C GLU A 166 -10.83 -1.70 -15.14
N ARG A 167 -10.06 -2.12 -14.16
CA ARG A 167 -10.60 -2.67 -12.92
C ARG A 167 -11.47 -1.66 -12.18
N ALA A 168 -11.04 -0.42 -12.06
CA ALA A 168 -11.80 0.64 -11.41
C ALA A 168 -13.16 0.85 -12.08
N LEU A 169 -13.18 0.91 -13.40
CA LEU A 169 -14.41 1.16 -14.18
C LEU A 169 -15.36 -0.05 -14.21
N THR A 170 -14.85 -1.27 -14.05
CA THR A 170 -15.66 -2.49 -14.16
C THR A 170 -16.05 -3.09 -12.81
N VAL A 171 -15.31 -2.83 -11.76
CA VAL A 171 -15.50 -3.47 -10.44
C VAL A 171 -16.09 -2.51 -9.41
N ASP A 172 -15.71 -1.22 -9.43
CA ASP A 172 -16.17 -0.29 -8.41
C ASP A 172 -17.66 0.04 -8.56
N GLU A 173 -18.43 -0.20 -7.51
CA GLU A 173 -19.89 -0.04 -7.53
C GLU A 173 -20.32 1.41 -7.76
N GLU A 174 -19.58 2.40 -7.30
CA GLU A 174 -19.87 3.81 -7.51
C GLU A 174 -19.59 4.24 -8.96
N LEU A 175 -18.46 3.82 -9.52
CA LEU A 175 -18.08 4.15 -10.89
C LEU A 175 -18.96 3.45 -11.94
N LYS A 176 -19.43 2.23 -11.65
CA LYS A 176 -20.35 1.50 -12.52
C LYS A 176 -21.67 2.26 -12.78
N LYS A 177 -22.10 3.08 -11.81
CA LYS A 177 -23.33 3.86 -11.93
C LYS A 177 -23.17 5.10 -12.81
N ARG A 178 -21.96 5.44 -13.18
CA ARG A 178 -21.63 6.60 -13.98
C ARG A 178 -21.39 6.21 -15.43
N GLU A 179 -21.78 7.10 -16.34
CA GLU A 179 -21.45 6.97 -17.76
C GLU A 179 -20.07 7.61 -18.00
N ILE A 180 -19.04 6.77 -18.19
CA ILE A 180 -17.65 7.19 -18.33
C ILE A 180 -17.09 6.65 -19.65
N GLU A 181 -16.63 7.57 -20.50
CA GLU A 181 -15.94 7.24 -21.74
C GLU A 181 -14.48 7.65 -21.63
N VAL A 182 -13.56 6.71 -21.82
CA VAL A 182 -12.12 6.98 -21.81
C VAL A 182 -11.62 7.11 -23.24
N VAL A 183 -11.29 8.32 -23.65
CA VAL A 183 -10.79 8.62 -25.01
C VAL A 183 -9.25 8.63 -25.01
N GLU A 184 -8.64 9.25 -24.01
CA GLU A 184 -7.19 9.37 -23.88
C GLU A 184 -6.78 9.09 -22.43
N THR A 185 -5.60 8.47 -22.26
CA THR A 185 -5.07 8.11 -20.94
C THR A 185 -3.71 8.75 -20.64
N GLY A 186 -3.13 9.48 -21.61
CA GLY A 186 -1.78 10.02 -21.49
C GLY A 186 -1.57 10.92 -20.28
N ALA A 187 -2.44 11.90 -20.06
CA ALA A 187 -2.36 12.80 -18.91
C ALA A 187 -2.63 12.05 -17.60
N LEU A 188 -3.63 11.18 -17.60
CA LEU A 188 -4.00 10.37 -16.44
C LEU A 188 -2.81 9.55 -15.91
N PHE A 189 -2.10 8.87 -16.81
CA PHE A 189 -0.93 8.05 -16.46
C PHE A 189 0.30 8.90 -16.13
N ARG A 190 0.52 9.97 -16.87
CA ARG A 190 1.65 10.88 -16.60
C ARG A 190 1.56 11.51 -15.21
N PHE A 191 0.40 12.01 -14.83
CA PHE A 191 0.19 12.63 -13.51
C PHE A 191 0.20 11.61 -12.37
N SER A 192 -0.13 10.35 -12.63
CA SER A 192 -0.04 9.29 -11.62
C SER A 192 1.40 8.86 -11.35
N GLY A 193 2.30 8.96 -12.33
CA GLY A 193 3.73 8.67 -12.14
C GLY A 193 4.04 7.24 -11.66
N GLY A 194 3.26 6.26 -12.09
CA GLY A 194 3.45 4.87 -11.66
C GLY A 194 2.90 4.54 -10.27
N ASP A 195 2.12 5.45 -9.69
CA ASP A 195 1.53 5.34 -8.36
C ASP A 195 0.03 5.03 -8.49
N ALA A 196 -0.36 3.83 -8.05
CA ALA A 196 -1.75 3.36 -8.12
C ALA A 196 -2.71 4.26 -7.33
N ARG A 197 -2.30 4.71 -6.15
CA ARG A 197 -3.14 5.58 -5.31
C ARG A 197 -3.39 6.92 -5.97
N LYS A 198 -2.35 7.50 -6.59
CA LYS A 198 -2.50 8.75 -7.36
C LYS A 198 -3.44 8.58 -8.54
N LEU A 199 -3.32 7.48 -9.30
CA LEU A 199 -4.22 7.21 -10.42
C LEU A 199 -5.68 7.18 -9.95
N LEU A 200 -5.97 6.45 -8.89
CA LEU A 200 -7.32 6.34 -8.36
C LEU A 200 -7.84 7.64 -7.76
N ASN A 201 -6.98 8.43 -7.11
CA ASN A 201 -7.35 9.74 -6.62
C ASN A 201 -7.66 10.72 -7.77
N ILE A 202 -6.85 10.69 -8.83
CA ILE A 202 -7.12 11.51 -10.03
C ILE A 202 -8.46 11.09 -10.66
N LEU A 203 -8.73 9.81 -10.74
CA LEU A 203 -9.98 9.28 -11.27
C LEU A 203 -11.19 9.77 -10.44
N ASP A 204 -11.10 9.77 -9.12
CA ASP A 204 -12.11 10.35 -8.23
C ASP A 204 -12.37 11.83 -8.55
N ILE A 205 -11.31 12.59 -8.75
CA ILE A 205 -11.40 14.03 -9.07
C ILE A 205 -12.09 14.27 -10.41
N VAL A 206 -11.65 13.57 -11.46
CA VAL A 206 -12.18 13.82 -12.82
C VAL A 206 -13.61 13.30 -13.01
N VAL A 207 -13.97 12.23 -12.32
CA VAL A 207 -15.35 11.71 -12.33
C VAL A 207 -16.27 12.60 -11.48
N GLY A 208 -15.79 13.06 -10.33
CA GLY A 208 -16.55 13.93 -9.44
C GLY A 208 -16.73 15.37 -9.94
N ALA A 209 -15.99 15.80 -10.93
CA ALA A 209 -16.06 17.17 -11.47
C ALA A 209 -17.30 17.43 -12.33
N THR A 210 -18.00 16.39 -12.76
CA THR A 210 -19.18 16.47 -13.63
C THR A 210 -20.28 15.54 -13.13
N ASP A 211 -21.53 15.99 -13.10
CA ASP A 211 -22.67 15.19 -12.63
C ASP A 211 -23.20 14.21 -13.70
N GLY A 212 -23.02 14.51 -14.97
CA GLY A 212 -23.49 13.72 -16.10
C GLY A 212 -22.43 12.79 -16.67
N LYS A 213 -22.50 12.58 -17.98
CA LYS A 213 -21.51 11.80 -18.73
C LYS A 213 -20.12 12.42 -18.58
N VAL A 214 -19.13 11.58 -18.28
CA VAL A 214 -17.73 11.97 -18.18
C VAL A 214 -16.98 11.45 -19.41
N VAL A 215 -16.32 12.35 -20.13
CA VAL A 215 -15.44 12.01 -21.26
C VAL A 215 -14.00 12.33 -20.84
N ILE A 216 -13.20 11.31 -20.61
CA ILE A 216 -11.82 11.46 -20.13
C ILE A 216 -10.90 11.66 -21.32
N THR A 217 -10.40 12.89 -21.46
CA THR A 217 -9.38 13.30 -22.42
C THR A 217 -8.20 13.89 -21.65
N ASP A 218 -7.04 14.02 -22.28
CA ASP A 218 -5.87 14.66 -21.66
C ASP A 218 -6.16 16.10 -21.24
N LYS A 219 -6.86 16.83 -22.06
CA LYS A 219 -7.28 18.22 -21.77
C LYS A 219 -8.21 18.26 -20.54
N TYR A 220 -9.21 17.41 -20.48
CA TYR A 220 -10.17 17.36 -19.37
C TYR A 220 -9.47 17.02 -18.04
N VAL A 221 -8.59 16.01 -18.04
CA VAL A 221 -7.82 15.63 -16.84
C VAL A 221 -6.96 16.79 -16.37
N THR A 222 -6.24 17.45 -17.27
CA THR A 222 -5.37 18.59 -16.95
C THR A 222 -6.18 19.74 -16.35
N GLU A 223 -7.30 20.09 -16.93
CA GLU A 223 -8.20 21.15 -16.44
C GLU A 223 -8.75 20.83 -15.04
N CYS A 224 -9.22 19.60 -14.81
CA CYS A 224 -9.70 19.17 -13.51
C CYS A 224 -8.64 19.27 -12.41
N LEU A 225 -7.41 18.88 -12.70
CA LEU A 225 -6.32 18.94 -11.73
C LEU A 225 -5.89 20.38 -11.43
N GLN A 226 -5.86 21.27 -12.42
CA GLN A 226 -5.58 22.69 -12.23
C GLN A 226 -6.64 23.37 -11.35
N GLN A 227 -7.91 23.09 -11.56
CA GLN A 227 -8.99 23.61 -10.74
C GLN A 227 -8.90 23.12 -9.29
N ASN A 228 -8.53 21.88 -9.10
CA ASN A 228 -8.38 21.29 -7.77
C ASN A 228 -7.26 21.96 -6.97
N ILE A 229 -6.13 22.25 -7.59
CA ILE A 229 -5.00 22.99 -6.98
C ILE A 229 -5.45 24.40 -6.60
N ALA A 230 -6.12 25.14 -7.48
CA ALA A 230 -6.58 26.49 -7.24
C ALA A 230 -7.55 26.58 -6.04
N LEU A 231 -8.42 25.59 -5.87
CA LEU A 231 -9.32 25.50 -4.72
C LEU A 231 -8.58 25.22 -3.42
N TYR A 232 -7.53 24.40 -3.47
CA TYR A 232 -6.69 24.11 -2.31
C TYR A 232 -5.93 25.35 -1.84
N ASP A 233 -5.33 26.10 -2.75
CA ASP A 233 -4.58 27.33 -2.45
C ASP A 233 -5.51 28.39 -1.83
N LYS A 234 -6.70 28.59 -2.37
CA LYS A 234 -7.68 29.51 -1.79
C LYS A 234 -8.10 29.13 -0.37
N LYS A 235 -8.23 27.84 -0.07
CA LYS A 235 -8.55 27.38 1.30
C LYS A 235 -7.39 27.64 2.25
N ALA A 236 -6.15 27.47 1.82
CA ALA A 236 -4.97 27.76 2.62
C ALA A 236 -4.85 29.26 2.97
N GLU A 237 -5.15 30.14 2.00
CA GLU A 237 -5.17 31.60 2.23
C GLU A 237 -6.29 32.05 3.18
N MET A 238 -7.43 31.36 3.21
CA MET A 238 -8.56 31.69 4.12
C MET A 238 -8.35 31.21 5.56
N THR A 239 -7.38 30.32 5.81
CA THR A 239 -7.06 29.74 7.12
C THR A 239 -5.80 30.34 7.77
N SER A 240 -5.09 31.20 7.07
CA SER A 240 -3.96 31.98 7.58
C SER A 240 -4.38 33.40 7.93
#